data_328e09fa45121da0405b3113dc462142
#
_entry.id   328e09fa45121da0405b3113dc462142
#
_cell.length_a   1.000
_cell.length_b   1.000
_cell.length_c   1.000
_cell.angle_alpha   90.00
_cell.angle_beta   90.00
_cell.angle_gamma   90.00
#
_symmetry.space_group_name_H-M   'P 1'
#
loop_
_entity.id
_entity.type
_entity.pdbx_description
1 polymer ?
#
loop_
_entity_poly.entity_id
_entity_poly.type
_entity_poly.pdbx_seq_one_letter_code
_entity_poly.pdbx_strand_id
1 'polypeptide(L)'
;MATDSQGRPVTHKNKVLIKYQLDQAYKYWVRRDKIEALDGDGNEEKKTAKHGVSQKTDSAEPGLEPPPAPREAKSDARTIHVYTDGASSGNPGPSGIGVLLQYGPHEREISRYIGEATNNIAELLAVKTALESIKRKDFPVRLYTDSSYVHGLLSKGWKANKNKALVNEIRMLYRQFPDLKLIKVKGHAGNEGNVKADRLATDAIKNNTP
;
A
#
# COMPACT_ATOMS: atom_id res chain seq x y z
N MET A 1 22.05 -0.70 -2.94
CA MET A 1 22.35 -1.28 -4.27
C MET A 1 22.97 -2.64 -4.11
N ALA A 2 22.78 -3.56 -5.07
CA ALA A 2 23.55 -4.81 -5.07
C ALA A 2 24.90 -4.55 -5.75
N THR A 3 25.99 -5.01 -5.14
CA THR A 3 27.36 -4.81 -5.64
C THR A 3 27.95 -6.13 -6.10
N ASP A 4 28.92 -6.06 -7.02
CA ASP A 4 29.75 -7.18 -7.45
C ASP A 4 30.81 -7.49 -6.37
N SER A 5 31.68 -8.48 -6.65
CA SER A 5 32.80 -8.87 -5.76
C SER A 5 33.86 -7.77 -5.55
N GLN A 6 33.80 -6.69 -6.31
CA GLN A 6 34.69 -5.53 -6.23
C GLN A 6 33.97 -4.30 -5.65
N GLY A 7 32.75 -4.46 -5.09
CA GLY A 7 31.98 -3.39 -4.48
C GLY A 7 31.28 -2.44 -5.47
N ARG A 8 31.31 -2.72 -6.78
CA ARG A 8 30.68 -1.87 -7.80
C ARG A 8 29.23 -2.25 -8.02
N PRO A 9 28.32 -1.29 -8.32
CA PRO A 9 26.92 -1.57 -8.63
C PRO A 9 26.78 -2.54 -9.81
N VAL A 10 26.01 -3.60 -9.64
CA VAL A 10 25.71 -4.54 -10.73
C VAL A 10 24.78 -3.85 -11.72
N THR A 11 25.22 -3.74 -12.99
CA THR A 11 24.47 -3.05 -14.05
C THR A 11 24.21 -3.96 -15.25
N HIS A 12 23.05 -3.78 -15.91
CA HIS A 12 22.71 -4.45 -17.16
C HIS A 12 21.76 -3.59 -17.99
N LYS A 13 22.07 -3.30 -19.26
CA LYS A 13 21.23 -2.53 -20.21
C LYS A 13 20.62 -1.26 -19.58
N ASN A 14 21.45 -0.36 -19.06
CA ASN A 14 21.02 0.88 -18.39
C ASN A 14 20.14 0.71 -17.14
N LYS A 15 20.19 -0.45 -16.50
CA LYS A 15 19.54 -0.74 -15.22
C LYS A 15 20.56 -1.09 -14.15
N VAL A 16 20.24 -0.79 -12.91
CA VAL A 16 21.05 -1.12 -11.72
C VAL A 16 20.27 -2.10 -10.88
N LEU A 17 20.95 -3.11 -10.35
CA LEU A 17 20.35 -4.07 -9.44
C LEU A 17 20.32 -3.49 -8.02
N ILE A 18 19.15 -3.36 -7.44
CA ILE A 18 18.98 -2.80 -6.10
C ILE A 18 18.27 -3.77 -5.16
N LYS A 19 18.53 -3.62 -3.85
CA LYS A 19 17.73 -4.15 -2.76
C LYS A 19 17.17 -2.97 -1.97
N TYR A 20 15.91 -3.04 -1.54
CA TYR A 20 15.32 -2.01 -0.68
C TYR A 20 15.70 -2.19 0.79
N GLN A 21 16.00 -3.43 1.21
CA GLN A 21 16.46 -3.78 2.55
C GLN A 21 17.68 -4.70 2.46
N LEU A 22 18.58 -4.64 3.45
CA LEU A 22 19.87 -5.37 3.41
C LEU A 22 19.68 -6.89 3.46
N ASP A 23 18.67 -7.37 4.20
CA ASP A 23 18.32 -8.78 4.39
C ASP A 23 17.29 -9.31 3.38
N GLN A 24 16.83 -8.46 2.46
CA GLN A 24 15.87 -8.85 1.45
C GLN A 24 16.44 -9.86 0.45
N ALA A 25 15.76 -10.99 0.26
CA ALA A 25 16.15 -12.02 -0.70
C ALA A 25 16.03 -11.57 -2.16
N TYR A 26 15.11 -10.65 -2.44
CA TYR A 26 14.81 -10.20 -3.80
C TYR A 26 15.64 -9.00 -4.23
N LYS A 27 16.03 -9.01 -5.52
CA LYS A 27 16.77 -7.94 -6.19
C LYS A 27 15.92 -7.41 -7.34
N TYR A 28 15.94 -6.08 -7.55
CA TYR A 28 15.14 -5.42 -8.59
C TYR A 28 16.03 -4.68 -9.55
N TRP A 29 15.73 -4.76 -10.86
CA TRP A 29 16.38 -3.98 -11.89
C TRP A 29 15.67 -2.64 -12.06
N VAL A 30 16.31 -1.56 -11.63
CA VAL A 30 15.79 -0.19 -11.74
C VAL A 30 16.59 0.57 -12.80
N ARG A 31 15.94 1.36 -13.62
CA ARG A 31 16.60 2.21 -14.62
C ARG A 31 17.50 3.23 -13.90
N ARG A 32 18.70 3.46 -14.45
CA ARG A 32 19.73 4.33 -13.85
C ARG A 32 19.24 5.78 -13.69
N ASP A 33 18.42 6.26 -14.64
CA ASP A 33 17.81 7.58 -14.62
C ASP A 33 16.72 7.78 -13.55
N LYS A 34 16.38 6.74 -12.79
CA LYS A 34 15.42 6.75 -11.67
C LYS A 34 16.06 6.55 -10.31
N ILE A 35 17.38 6.59 -10.23
CA ILE A 35 18.14 6.41 -9.00
C ILE A 35 18.89 7.71 -8.73
N GLU A 36 18.52 8.41 -7.67
CA GLU A 36 19.28 9.52 -7.12
C GLU A 36 20.30 8.95 -6.13
N ALA A 37 21.57 9.34 -6.26
CA ALA A 37 22.56 9.04 -5.25
C ALA A 37 22.24 9.90 -4.01
N LEU A 38 22.03 9.23 -2.88
CA LEU A 38 22.11 9.91 -1.59
C LEU A 38 23.59 10.07 -1.31
N ASP A 39 24.14 11.24 -1.57
CA ASP A 39 25.49 11.61 -1.14
C ASP A 39 25.47 11.58 0.39
N GLY A 40 26.04 10.49 0.92
CA GLY A 40 26.25 10.36 2.35
C GLY A 40 27.47 11.17 2.75
N ASP A 41 27.27 12.37 3.22
CA ASP A 41 28.14 13.01 4.20
C ASP A 41 27.29 13.94 5.05
N GLY A 42 27.19 13.56 6.33
CA GLY A 42 26.60 14.41 7.34
C GLY A 42 27.49 15.63 7.54
N ASN A 43 27.01 16.76 7.13
CA ASN A 43 27.41 18.03 7.75
C ASN A 43 26.26 19.02 7.65
N GLU A 44 25.71 19.34 8.82
CA GLU A 44 24.81 20.47 9.00
C GLU A 44 25.60 21.76 8.79
N GLU A 45 25.37 22.45 7.70
CA GLU A 45 25.71 23.86 7.60
C GLU A 45 24.48 24.71 7.31
N LYS A 46 24.15 25.45 8.36
CA LYS A 46 23.26 26.60 8.37
C LYS A 46 23.58 27.56 7.24
N LYS A 47 22.67 27.83 6.33
CA LYS A 47 22.66 29.07 5.56
C LYS A 47 21.64 30.03 6.12
N THR A 48 22.17 30.93 6.95
CA THR A 48 21.56 32.20 7.30
C THR A 48 21.51 33.12 6.08
N ALA A 49 20.34 33.60 5.76
CA ALA A 49 20.17 34.79 4.93
C ALA A 49 19.43 35.86 5.75
N LYS A 50 20.16 36.94 6.04
CA LYS A 50 19.71 38.19 6.66
C LYS A 50 18.83 38.98 5.70
N HIS A 51 17.80 39.59 6.23
CA HIS A 51 17.28 40.96 6.00
C HIS A 51 15.94 41.03 6.72
N GLY A 52 15.58 41.94 7.54
CA GLY A 52 15.95 43.28 7.84
C GLY A 52 14.88 43.77 8.81
N VAL A 53 15.32 44.46 9.81
CA VAL A 53 14.58 45.03 10.92
C VAL A 53 13.46 45.98 10.46
N SER A 54 12.24 45.89 11.03
CA SER A 54 11.50 47.07 11.45
C SER A 54 10.51 46.72 12.56
N GLN A 55 10.68 47.39 13.66
CA GLN A 55 9.79 47.43 14.81
C GLN A 55 8.51 48.21 14.48
N LYS A 56 7.36 47.76 14.98
CA LYS A 56 6.44 48.59 15.79
C LYS A 56 5.21 47.83 16.26
N THR A 57 5.06 47.85 17.56
CA THR A 57 3.89 48.16 18.40
C THR A 57 2.72 47.21 18.51
N ASP A 58 2.60 46.74 19.74
CA ASP A 58 1.42 46.44 20.57
C ASP A 58 0.05 46.48 19.89
N SER A 59 -0.62 45.34 19.92
CA SER A 59 -1.99 45.22 20.42
C SER A 59 -2.31 43.76 20.68
N ALA A 60 -2.70 43.49 21.92
CA ALA A 60 -3.21 42.19 22.36
C ALA A 60 -4.49 41.83 21.61
N GLU A 61 -4.50 40.69 20.95
CA GLU A 61 -5.73 40.04 20.50
C GLU A 61 -5.91 38.69 21.20
N PRO A 62 -7.17 38.32 21.51
CA PRO A 62 -7.48 37.19 22.39
C PRO A 62 -7.19 35.86 21.74
N GLY A 63 -6.76 34.93 22.58
CA GLY A 63 -6.34 33.57 22.24
C GLY A 63 -7.16 32.86 21.17
N LEU A 64 -6.56 32.65 20.01
CA LEU A 64 -6.97 31.63 19.09
C LEU A 64 -6.57 30.29 19.68
N GLU A 65 -7.57 29.55 20.15
CA GLU A 65 -7.37 28.13 20.43
C GLU A 65 -6.76 27.46 19.21
N PRO A 66 -5.79 26.54 19.38
CA PRO A 66 -5.27 25.77 18.25
C PRO A 66 -6.43 25.07 17.57
N PRO A 67 -6.43 24.97 16.22
CA PRO A 67 -7.49 24.26 15.51
C PRO A 67 -7.60 22.85 16.10
N PRO A 68 -8.83 22.38 16.40
CA PRO A 68 -9.00 21.04 16.96
C PRO A 68 -8.31 20.04 16.03
N ALA A 69 -7.49 19.18 16.62
CA ALA A 69 -6.89 18.06 15.91
C ALA A 69 -7.95 17.42 15.02
N PRO A 70 -7.61 16.96 13.78
CA PRO A 70 -8.58 16.35 12.90
C PRO A 70 -9.35 15.31 13.71
N ARG A 71 -10.62 15.58 13.98
CA ARG A 71 -11.48 14.60 14.63
C ARG A 71 -11.41 13.37 13.74
N GLU A 72 -10.80 12.32 14.26
CA GLU A 72 -10.94 10.99 13.68
C GLU A 72 -12.42 10.87 13.36
N ALA A 73 -12.73 10.77 12.07
CA ALA A 73 -14.10 10.66 11.62
C ALA A 73 -14.65 9.48 12.38
N LYS A 74 -15.65 9.72 13.27
CA LYS A 74 -16.38 8.65 13.95
C LYS A 74 -16.72 7.67 12.87
N SER A 75 -16.15 6.46 12.90
CA SER A 75 -16.37 5.44 11.90
C SER A 75 -17.89 5.35 11.80
N ASP A 76 -18.43 5.68 10.65
CA ASP A 76 -19.86 5.58 10.44
C ASP A 76 -20.23 4.14 10.78
N ALA A 77 -21.00 3.95 11.85
CA ALA A 77 -21.30 2.63 12.43
C ALA A 77 -21.91 1.65 11.40
N ARG A 78 -22.24 2.15 10.20
CA ARG A 78 -22.74 1.37 9.07
C ARG A 78 -21.72 1.15 7.95
N THR A 79 -20.52 1.69 8.04
CA THR A 79 -19.48 1.53 6.99
C THR A 79 -18.71 0.24 7.22
N ILE A 80 -18.56 -0.54 6.17
CA ILE A 80 -17.66 -1.71 6.15
C ILE A 80 -16.29 -1.25 5.70
N HIS A 81 -15.30 -1.40 6.56
CA HIS A 81 -13.88 -1.16 6.23
C HIS A 81 -13.24 -2.49 5.85
N VAL A 82 -12.54 -2.50 4.72
CA VAL A 82 -11.94 -3.72 4.15
C VAL A 82 -10.50 -3.43 3.79
N TYR A 83 -9.59 -4.20 4.33
CA TYR A 83 -8.17 -4.12 4.01
C TYR A 83 -7.76 -5.38 3.27
N THR A 84 -7.03 -5.21 2.17
CA THR A 84 -6.63 -6.33 1.32
C THR A 84 -5.16 -6.25 0.98
N ASP A 85 -4.49 -7.38 1.06
CA ASP A 85 -3.11 -7.54 0.60
C ASP A 85 -2.89 -8.92 -0.01
N GLY A 86 -1.91 -8.99 -0.91
CA GLY A 86 -1.48 -10.22 -1.56
C GLY A 86 0.04 -10.35 -1.51
N ALA A 87 0.53 -11.49 -1.04
CA ALA A 87 1.94 -11.79 -0.95
C ALA A 87 2.34 -12.93 -1.89
N SER A 88 3.58 -12.90 -2.37
CA SER A 88 4.18 -13.98 -3.18
C SER A 88 5.64 -14.18 -2.82
N SER A 89 6.03 -15.41 -2.48
CA SER A 89 7.43 -15.80 -2.23
C SER A 89 8.14 -16.15 -3.52
N GLY A 90 8.15 -15.23 -4.46
CA GLY A 90 8.62 -15.36 -5.83
C GLY A 90 7.67 -14.63 -6.77
N ASN A 91 8.01 -14.54 -8.07
CA ASN A 91 7.12 -13.85 -9.01
C ASN A 91 7.20 -14.47 -10.41
N PRO A 92 6.51 -15.60 -10.66
CA PRO A 92 5.57 -16.33 -9.79
C PRO A 92 6.25 -17.13 -8.66
N GLY A 93 5.45 -17.51 -7.66
CA GLY A 93 5.87 -18.36 -6.54
C GLY A 93 4.72 -18.65 -5.57
N PRO A 94 4.97 -19.40 -4.49
CA PRO A 94 4.00 -19.62 -3.42
C PRO A 94 3.38 -18.32 -2.98
N SER A 95 2.05 -18.24 -2.99
CA SER A 95 1.32 -16.99 -2.81
C SER A 95 0.17 -17.13 -1.83
N GLY A 96 -0.11 -16.05 -1.11
CA GLY A 96 -1.20 -15.96 -0.15
C GLY A 96 -1.96 -14.66 -0.26
N ILE A 97 -3.17 -14.65 0.23
CA ILE A 97 -4.02 -13.47 0.34
C ILE A 97 -4.41 -13.21 1.78
N GLY A 98 -4.46 -11.95 2.15
CA GLY A 98 -4.93 -11.45 3.43
C GLY A 98 -6.07 -10.46 3.25
N VAL A 99 -7.16 -10.67 3.99
CA VAL A 99 -8.30 -9.77 4.02
C VAL A 99 -8.73 -9.56 5.46
N LEU A 100 -8.90 -8.30 5.83
CA LEU A 100 -9.52 -7.90 7.09
C LEU A 100 -10.79 -7.11 6.77
N LEU A 101 -11.94 -7.59 7.27
CA LEU A 101 -13.21 -6.88 7.21
C LEU A 101 -13.57 -6.39 8.61
N GLN A 102 -13.94 -5.12 8.72
CA GLN A 102 -14.36 -4.47 9.97
C GLN A 102 -15.74 -3.83 9.78
N TYR A 103 -16.63 -4.08 10.71
CA TYR A 103 -17.97 -3.47 10.76
C TYR A 103 -18.37 -3.21 12.21
N GLY A 104 -18.37 -1.97 12.62
CA GLY A 104 -18.56 -1.61 14.03
C GLY A 104 -17.53 -2.32 14.92
N PRO A 105 -17.95 -3.08 15.95
CA PRO A 105 -17.04 -3.83 16.81
C PRO A 105 -16.65 -5.21 16.23
N HIS A 106 -17.18 -5.58 15.07
CA HIS A 106 -16.96 -6.91 14.49
C HIS A 106 -15.81 -6.91 13.49
N GLU A 107 -14.96 -7.90 13.60
CA GLU A 107 -13.89 -8.15 12.64
C GLU A 107 -14.01 -9.57 12.06
N ARG A 108 -13.60 -9.70 10.81
CA ARG A 108 -13.42 -10.99 10.14
C ARG A 108 -12.13 -10.98 9.37
N GLU A 109 -11.30 -11.97 9.63
CA GLU A 109 -10.04 -12.19 8.95
C GLU A 109 -10.15 -13.34 7.94
N ILE A 110 -9.46 -13.20 6.81
CA ILE A 110 -9.27 -14.26 5.83
C ILE A 110 -7.78 -14.32 5.52
N SER A 111 -7.18 -15.45 5.81
CA SER A 111 -5.82 -15.81 5.42
C SER A 111 -5.91 -17.08 4.59
N ARG A 112 -5.48 -17.03 3.32
CA ARG A 112 -5.64 -18.17 2.42
C ARG A 112 -4.46 -18.30 1.46
N TYR A 113 -3.87 -19.49 1.45
CA TYR A 113 -2.91 -19.88 0.43
C TYR A 113 -3.62 -20.09 -0.91
N ILE A 114 -3.01 -19.61 -2.00
CA ILE A 114 -3.61 -19.64 -3.34
C ILE A 114 -2.77 -20.41 -4.37
N GLY A 115 -1.74 -21.14 -3.90
CA GLY A 115 -0.83 -21.85 -4.80
C GLY A 115 0.24 -20.91 -5.40
N GLU A 116 0.81 -21.31 -6.53
CA GLU A 116 1.77 -20.49 -7.25
C GLU A 116 1.08 -19.38 -8.03
N ALA A 117 1.43 -18.13 -7.74
CA ALA A 117 0.92 -16.97 -8.46
C ALA A 117 1.96 -15.84 -8.50
N THR A 118 1.67 -14.82 -9.28
CA THR A 118 2.44 -13.55 -9.20
C THR A 118 1.85 -12.66 -8.11
N ASN A 119 2.66 -11.74 -7.58
CA ASN A 119 2.18 -10.78 -6.60
C ASN A 119 0.92 -10.02 -7.07
N ASN A 120 0.90 -9.57 -8.33
CA ASN A 120 -0.27 -8.89 -8.90
C ASN A 120 -1.54 -9.77 -8.92
N ILE A 121 -1.41 -11.07 -9.12
CA ILE A 121 -2.55 -12.01 -9.05
C ILE A 121 -3.01 -12.15 -7.60
N ALA A 122 -2.10 -12.27 -6.65
CA ALA A 122 -2.44 -12.36 -5.23
C ALA A 122 -3.19 -11.11 -4.76
N GLU A 123 -2.69 -9.90 -5.08
CA GLU A 123 -3.36 -8.63 -4.77
C GLU A 123 -4.78 -8.55 -5.38
N LEU A 124 -4.96 -8.97 -6.64
CA LEU A 124 -6.27 -9.01 -7.28
C LEU A 124 -7.21 -10.02 -6.62
N LEU A 125 -6.70 -11.22 -6.29
CA LEU A 125 -7.49 -12.26 -5.62
C LEU A 125 -7.89 -11.87 -4.19
N ALA A 126 -7.04 -11.11 -3.47
CA ALA A 126 -7.40 -10.56 -2.18
C ALA A 126 -8.63 -9.63 -2.29
N VAL A 127 -8.63 -8.71 -3.26
CA VAL A 127 -9.78 -7.83 -3.53
C VAL A 127 -11.01 -8.62 -3.95
N LYS A 128 -10.87 -9.59 -4.86
CA LYS A 128 -11.99 -10.45 -5.28
C LYS A 128 -12.62 -11.16 -4.08
N THR A 129 -11.78 -11.81 -3.27
CA THR A 129 -12.22 -12.54 -2.08
C THR A 129 -12.91 -11.62 -1.07
N ALA A 130 -12.40 -10.41 -0.88
CA ALA A 130 -13.03 -9.41 -0.01
C ALA A 130 -14.44 -9.07 -0.48
N LEU A 131 -14.60 -8.71 -1.76
CA LEU A 131 -15.89 -8.32 -2.32
C LEU A 131 -16.92 -9.46 -2.30
N GLU A 132 -16.49 -10.70 -2.59
CA GLU A 132 -17.33 -11.90 -2.50
C GLU A 132 -17.78 -12.21 -1.06
N SER A 133 -16.97 -11.84 -0.07
CA SER A 133 -17.25 -12.09 1.34
C SER A 133 -18.27 -11.15 1.96
N ILE A 134 -18.55 -10.01 1.32
CA ILE A 134 -19.51 -9.01 1.80
C ILE A 134 -20.93 -9.37 1.36
N LYS A 135 -21.77 -9.73 2.32
CA LYS A 135 -23.18 -10.10 2.08
C LYS A 135 -24.09 -8.89 1.87
N ARG A 136 -23.87 -7.80 2.63
CA ARG A 136 -24.68 -6.57 2.59
C ARG A 136 -24.05 -5.56 1.64
N LYS A 137 -24.45 -5.62 0.37
CA LYS A 137 -23.94 -4.77 -0.70
C LYS A 137 -24.51 -3.34 -0.68
N ASP A 138 -25.59 -3.14 0.05
CA ASP A 138 -26.26 -1.86 0.30
C ASP A 138 -25.54 -0.97 1.32
N PHE A 139 -24.57 -1.50 2.04
CA PHE A 139 -23.77 -0.73 3.01
C PHE A 139 -22.61 0.00 2.33
N PRO A 140 -22.23 1.19 2.81
CA PRO A 140 -21.02 1.86 2.39
C PRO A 140 -19.80 0.96 2.62
N VAL A 141 -18.94 0.80 1.61
CA VAL A 141 -17.70 0.02 1.68
C VAL A 141 -16.50 0.93 1.42
N ARG A 142 -15.51 0.84 2.28
CA ARG A 142 -14.20 1.49 2.13
C ARG A 142 -13.15 0.41 2.02
N LEU A 143 -12.68 0.17 0.80
CA LEU A 143 -11.70 -0.86 0.50
C LEU A 143 -10.31 -0.22 0.39
N TYR A 144 -9.41 -0.68 1.24
CA TYR A 144 -8.04 -0.19 1.36
C TYR A 144 -7.07 -1.19 0.75
N THR A 145 -6.13 -0.69 -0.03
CA THR A 145 -5.02 -1.44 -0.61
C THR A 145 -3.80 -0.53 -0.78
N ASP A 146 -2.61 -1.05 -0.63
CA ASP A 146 -1.37 -0.35 -0.97
C ASP A 146 -0.91 -0.66 -2.41
N SER A 147 -1.57 -1.60 -3.09
CA SER A 147 -1.28 -1.96 -4.47
C SER A 147 -1.59 -0.83 -5.45
N SER A 148 -0.54 -0.29 -6.06
CA SER A 148 -0.69 0.66 -7.17
C SER A 148 -1.31 0.03 -8.41
N TYR A 149 -1.09 -1.28 -8.60
CA TYR A 149 -1.64 -2.04 -9.71
C TYR A 149 -3.16 -2.19 -9.60
N VAL A 150 -3.63 -2.68 -8.45
CA VAL A 150 -5.07 -2.79 -8.15
C VAL A 150 -5.75 -1.42 -8.27
N HIS A 151 -5.20 -0.41 -7.61
CA HIS A 151 -5.76 0.94 -7.64
C HIS A 151 -5.81 1.53 -9.06
N GLY A 152 -4.76 1.32 -9.85
CA GLY A 152 -4.71 1.76 -11.25
C GLY A 152 -5.79 1.12 -12.12
N LEU A 153 -5.99 -0.20 -11.97
CA LEU A 153 -6.96 -0.96 -12.75
C LEU A 153 -8.42 -0.68 -12.38
N LEU A 154 -8.71 -0.45 -11.10
CA LEU A 154 -10.09 -0.34 -10.61
C LEU A 154 -10.56 1.11 -10.46
N SER A 155 -9.65 2.08 -10.18
CA SER A 155 -10.01 3.48 -9.96
C SER A 155 -9.52 4.44 -11.02
N LYS A 156 -8.38 4.15 -11.68
CA LYS A 156 -7.77 5.07 -12.66
C LYS A 156 -8.03 4.67 -14.13
N GLY A 157 -8.85 3.65 -14.35
CA GLY A 157 -9.21 3.22 -15.70
C GLY A 157 -8.05 2.59 -16.50
N TRP A 158 -7.00 2.09 -15.84
CA TRP A 158 -5.91 1.42 -16.55
C TRP A 158 -6.43 0.22 -17.34
N LYS A 159 -5.88 0.02 -18.53
CA LYS A 159 -6.17 -1.17 -19.35
C LYS A 159 -5.42 -2.36 -18.78
N ALA A 160 -6.14 -3.45 -18.56
CA ALA A 160 -5.54 -4.71 -18.14
C ALA A 160 -4.84 -5.36 -19.35
N ASN A 161 -3.51 -5.39 -19.34
CA ASN A 161 -2.74 -6.13 -20.35
C ASN A 161 -2.61 -7.61 -19.99
N LYS A 162 -2.48 -7.92 -18.71
CA LYS A 162 -2.47 -9.27 -18.12
C LYS A 162 -3.67 -9.43 -17.19
N ASN A 163 -4.03 -10.67 -16.86
CA ASN A 163 -5.10 -11.00 -15.90
C ASN A 163 -6.48 -10.42 -16.29
N LYS A 164 -6.76 -10.26 -17.59
CA LYS A 164 -7.97 -9.58 -18.10
C LYS A 164 -9.26 -10.19 -17.57
N ALA A 165 -9.34 -11.52 -17.54
CA ALA A 165 -10.52 -12.22 -17.04
C ALA A 165 -10.78 -11.89 -15.56
N LEU A 166 -9.76 -12.06 -14.70
CA LEU A 166 -9.83 -11.75 -13.27
C LEU A 166 -10.19 -10.28 -13.00
N VAL A 167 -9.57 -9.35 -13.74
CA VAL A 167 -9.89 -7.92 -13.62
C VAL A 167 -11.34 -7.62 -14.00
N ASN A 168 -11.86 -8.27 -15.05
CA ASN A 168 -13.25 -8.08 -15.46
C ASN A 168 -14.24 -8.66 -14.43
N GLU A 169 -13.95 -9.83 -13.85
CA GLU A 169 -14.72 -10.39 -12.74
C GLU A 169 -14.77 -9.43 -11.55
N ILE A 170 -13.62 -8.89 -11.13
CA ILE A 170 -13.56 -7.92 -10.04
C ILE A 170 -14.36 -6.66 -10.36
N ARG A 171 -14.28 -6.16 -11.59
CA ARG A 171 -15.08 -4.99 -12.02
C ARG A 171 -16.58 -5.25 -11.98
N MET A 172 -17.01 -6.47 -12.34
CA MET A 172 -18.42 -6.84 -12.21
C MET A 172 -18.86 -6.91 -10.76
N LEU A 173 -18.04 -7.49 -9.88
CA LEU A 173 -18.30 -7.50 -8.44
C LEU A 173 -18.33 -6.07 -7.87
N TYR A 174 -17.38 -5.23 -8.23
CA TYR A 174 -17.27 -3.84 -7.77
C TYR A 174 -18.55 -3.04 -8.06
N ARG A 175 -19.14 -3.23 -9.26
CA ARG A 175 -20.37 -2.53 -9.67
C ARG A 175 -21.62 -2.94 -8.88
N GLN A 176 -21.56 -4.03 -8.12
CA GLN A 176 -22.68 -4.48 -7.28
C GLN A 176 -22.79 -3.67 -5.99
N PHE A 177 -21.84 -2.80 -5.69
CA PHE A 177 -21.80 -1.97 -4.49
C PHE A 177 -22.06 -0.51 -4.84
N PRO A 178 -23.22 0.06 -4.49
CA PRO A 178 -23.57 1.44 -4.83
C PRO A 178 -22.64 2.49 -4.21
N ASP A 179 -22.14 2.25 -3.00
CA ASP A 179 -21.19 3.14 -2.30
C ASP A 179 -19.93 2.38 -1.90
N LEU A 180 -19.13 1.97 -2.90
CA LEU A 180 -17.80 1.42 -2.68
C LEU A 180 -16.76 2.45 -3.10
N LYS A 181 -15.83 2.76 -2.18
CA LYS A 181 -14.65 3.60 -2.45
C LYS A 181 -13.40 2.81 -2.26
N LEU A 182 -12.58 2.70 -3.32
CA LEU A 182 -11.24 2.12 -3.25
C LEU A 182 -10.25 3.23 -2.85
N ILE A 183 -9.57 3.00 -1.74
CA ILE A 183 -8.66 3.95 -1.10
C ILE A 183 -7.25 3.35 -1.15
N LYS A 184 -6.33 4.08 -1.82
CA LYS A 184 -4.93 3.70 -1.80
C LYS A 184 -4.27 4.20 -0.52
N VAL A 185 -3.70 3.29 0.24
CA VAL A 185 -2.87 3.59 1.42
C VAL A 185 -1.38 3.49 1.08
N LYS A 186 -0.53 4.04 1.95
CA LYS A 186 0.92 3.81 1.86
C LYS A 186 1.23 2.48 2.52
N GLY A 187 1.99 1.62 1.85
CA GLY A 187 2.48 0.37 2.42
C GLY A 187 3.34 0.65 3.67
N HIS A 188 3.19 -0.16 4.69
CA HIS A 188 3.93 -0.10 5.97
C HIS A 188 3.88 1.24 6.74
N ALA A 189 3.04 2.19 6.37
CA ALA A 189 2.97 3.52 6.98
C ALA A 189 1.75 3.69 7.89
N GLY A 190 1.72 3.01 9.05
CA GLY A 190 0.84 3.36 10.15
C GLY A 190 -0.66 3.04 9.99
N ASN A 191 -1.08 2.33 8.93
CA ASN A 191 -2.45 1.84 8.83
C ASN A 191 -2.51 0.40 9.38
N GLU A 192 -3.00 0.25 10.61
CA GLU A 192 -3.06 -1.03 11.32
C GLU A 192 -3.81 -2.12 10.54
N GLY A 193 -4.90 -1.76 9.87
CA GLY A 193 -5.66 -2.70 9.07
C GLY A 193 -4.88 -3.25 7.87
N ASN A 194 -4.07 -2.39 7.21
CA ASN A 194 -3.21 -2.82 6.10
C ASN A 194 -2.06 -3.71 6.58
N VAL A 195 -1.44 -3.37 7.72
CA VAL A 195 -0.41 -4.21 8.35
C VAL A 195 -0.98 -5.58 8.72
N LYS A 196 -2.22 -5.63 9.20
CA LYS A 196 -2.90 -6.89 9.53
C LYS A 196 -3.20 -7.72 8.28
N ALA A 197 -3.63 -7.09 7.18
CA ALA A 197 -3.85 -7.77 5.90
C ALA A 197 -2.54 -8.34 5.31
N ASP A 198 -1.43 -7.58 5.33
CA ASP A 198 -0.10 -8.05 4.93
C ASP A 198 0.34 -9.28 5.73
N ARG A 199 0.19 -9.21 7.08
CA ARG A 199 0.49 -10.35 7.93
C ARG A 199 -0.35 -11.59 7.56
N LEU A 200 -1.64 -11.44 7.35
CA LEU A 200 -2.53 -12.54 6.96
C LEU A 200 -2.10 -13.16 5.62
N ALA A 201 -1.69 -12.35 4.64
CA ALA A 201 -1.20 -12.83 3.35
C ALA A 201 0.12 -13.59 3.47
N THR A 202 1.06 -13.06 4.25
CA THR A 202 2.37 -13.71 4.47
C THR A 202 2.28 -14.97 5.31
N ASP A 203 1.44 -14.98 6.34
CA ASP A 203 1.20 -16.15 7.18
C ASP A 203 0.49 -17.29 6.40
N ALA A 204 -0.38 -16.94 5.44
CA ALA A 204 -0.98 -17.94 4.55
C ALA A 204 0.07 -18.74 3.75
N ILE A 205 1.16 -18.09 3.35
CA ILE A 205 2.26 -18.76 2.65
C ILE A 205 3.04 -19.64 3.63
N LYS A 206 3.47 -19.08 4.78
CA LYS A 206 4.28 -19.80 5.79
C LYS A 206 3.61 -21.06 6.28
N ASN A 207 2.30 -21.00 6.54
CA ASN A 207 1.53 -22.11 7.07
C ASN A 207 1.22 -23.22 6.05
N ASN A 208 1.48 -22.99 4.76
CA ASN A 208 1.23 -23.94 3.67
C ASN A 208 2.49 -24.29 2.88
N THR A 209 3.65 -23.80 3.29
CA THR A 209 4.95 -24.24 2.74
C THR A 209 5.42 -25.43 3.56
N PRO A 210 5.74 -26.60 2.93
CA PRO A 210 6.24 -27.79 3.64
C PRO A 210 7.58 -27.53 4.33
#